data_34db77d47ca551afafb9e3edf9f8df84
#
_entry.id   34db77d47ca551afafb9e3edf9f8df84
#
_cell.length_a   1.000
_cell.length_b   1.000
_cell.length_c   1.000
_cell.angle_alpha   90.00
_cell.angle_beta   90.00
_cell.angle_gamma   90.00
#
_symmetry.space_group_name_H-M   'P 1'
#
loop_
_entity.id
_entity.type
_entity.pdbx_description
1 polymer ?
#
loop_
_entity_poly.entity_id
_entity_poly.type
_entity_poly.pdbx_seq_one_letter_code
_entity_poly.pdbx_strand_id
1 'polypeptide(L)'
;AHSSNVGIKELVAQQNLTGKKITTSQVVFQLAPCINAVGRLGDPGRGVELLLTNRQEIALQYARELRDTNLERRALDSSVAQEAISWVYQNCSPESDYSLVLGDENWHLGVIGIVASKMVERFHRPSILFSVGSDGFARGSGRSIPALHLLSALEKCSDILESFGGHAAAAGMKVRSDKLDQFRRRFNEV
;
A
#
# COMPACT_ATOMS: atom_id res chain seq x y z
N ALA A 1 1.48 4.48 -30.31
CA ALA A 1 2.82 3.91 -30.10
C ALA A 1 2.69 2.39 -30.20
N HIS A 2 3.37 1.77 -31.15
CA HIS A 2 3.41 0.32 -31.25
C HIS A 2 4.60 -0.17 -30.40
N SER A 3 4.32 -0.75 -29.23
CA SER A 3 5.35 -1.48 -28.49
C SER A 3 5.76 -2.72 -29.28
N SER A 4 7.05 -3.02 -29.38
CA SER A 4 7.54 -4.30 -29.90
C SER A 4 7.43 -5.41 -28.85
N ASN A 5 7.35 -5.07 -27.56
CA ASN A 5 7.29 -6.00 -26.44
C ASN A 5 5.93 -6.71 -26.38
N VAL A 6 5.96 -8.04 -26.42
CA VAL A 6 4.77 -8.91 -26.45
C VAL A 6 3.98 -8.79 -25.15
N GLY A 7 4.65 -8.80 -24.01
CA GLY A 7 4.01 -8.68 -22.69
C GLY A 7 3.28 -7.35 -22.50
N ILE A 8 3.88 -6.24 -22.94
CA ILE A 8 3.22 -4.92 -22.90
C ILE A 8 1.98 -4.90 -23.81
N LYS A 9 2.05 -5.50 -25.01
CA LYS A 9 0.88 -5.60 -25.90
C LYS A 9 -0.28 -6.33 -25.23
N GLU A 10 0.01 -7.46 -24.59
CA GLU A 10 -1.00 -8.25 -23.88
C GLU A 10 -1.57 -7.50 -22.66
N LEU A 11 -0.73 -6.84 -21.88
CA LEU A 11 -1.20 -6.03 -20.76
C LEU A 11 -2.11 -4.88 -21.22
N VAL A 12 -1.76 -4.21 -22.32
CA VAL A 12 -2.58 -3.17 -22.95
C VAL A 12 -3.93 -3.74 -23.40
N ALA A 13 -3.94 -4.94 -23.99
CA ALA A 13 -5.17 -5.63 -24.39
C ALA A 13 -6.05 -5.96 -23.18
N GLN A 14 -5.49 -6.48 -22.08
CA GLN A 14 -6.21 -6.77 -20.84
C GLN A 14 -6.83 -5.51 -20.19
N GLN A 15 -6.33 -4.32 -20.51
CA GLN A 15 -6.87 -3.04 -20.04
C GLN A 15 -7.82 -2.36 -21.06
N ASN A 16 -8.23 -3.06 -22.14
CA ASN A 16 -9.10 -2.54 -23.22
C ASN A 16 -8.54 -1.26 -23.88
N LEU A 17 -7.22 -1.18 -24.02
CA LEU A 17 -6.50 -0.04 -24.63
C LEU A 17 -5.95 -0.33 -26.03
N THR A 18 -6.23 -1.50 -26.60
CA THR A 18 -5.77 -1.88 -27.95
C THR A 18 -6.28 -0.89 -28.99
N GLY A 19 -5.40 -0.46 -29.88
CA GLY A 19 -5.74 0.50 -30.94
C GLY A 19 -5.88 1.97 -30.49
N LYS A 20 -5.78 2.24 -29.19
CA LYS A 20 -5.86 3.61 -28.65
C LYS A 20 -4.48 4.23 -28.52
N LYS A 21 -4.40 5.58 -28.61
CA LYS A 21 -3.20 6.33 -28.24
C LYS A 21 -3.09 6.31 -26.70
N ILE A 22 -2.10 5.59 -26.20
CA ILE A 22 -1.88 5.46 -24.75
C ILE A 22 -1.29 6.76 -24.21
N THR A 23 -1.94 7.33 -23.21
CA THR A 23 -1.49 8.53 -22.50
C THR A 23 -0.64 8.17 -21.28
N THR A 24 0.16 9.12 -20.77
CA THR A 24 0.92 8.96 -19.53
C THR A 24 0.00 8.59 -18.36
N SER A 25 -1.18 9.20 -18.27
CA SER A 25 -2.18 8.89 -17.25
C SER A 25 -2.61 7.42 -17.29
N GLN A 26 -2.83 6.85 -18.49
CA GLN A 26 -3.18 5.43 -18.63
C GLN A 26 -2.02 4.51 -18.22
N VAL A 27 -0.78 4.88 -18.53
CA VAL A 27 0.38 4.12 -18.06
C VAL A 27 0.42 4.11 -16.53
N VAL A 28 0.32 5.27 -15.89
CA VAL A 28 0.45 5.44 -14.43
C VAL A 28 -0.72 4.82 -13.67
N PHE A 29 -1.96 4.96 -14.15
CA PHE A 29 -3.16 4.59 -13.39
C PHE A 29 -3.84 3.29 -13.85
N GLN A 30 -3.45 2.74 -15.01
CA GLN A 30 -4.05 1.50 -15.53
C GLN A 30 -3.03 0.37 -15.72
N LEU A 31 -1.88 0.64 -16.36
CA LEU A 31 -0.90 -0.41 -16.67
C LEU A 31 0.07 -0.67 -15.51
N ALA A 32 0.74 0.34 -14.99
CA ALA A 32 1.70 0.19 -13.90
C ALA A 32 1.09 -0.42 -12.62
N PRO A 33 -0.16 -0.11 -12.22
CA PRO A 33 -0.78 -0.76 -11.06
C PRO A 33 -0.93 -2.28 -11.20
N CYS A 34 -1.09 -2.82 -12.42
CA CYS A 34 -1.14 -4.27 -12.63
C CYS A 34 0.22 -4.92 -12.34
N ILE A 35 1.30 -4.31 -12.82
CA ILE A 35 2.67 -4.79 -12.57
C ILE A 35 2.99 -4.68 -11.07
N ASN A 36 2.61 -3.58 -10.42
CA ASN A 36 2.87 -3.38 -9.01
C ASN A 36 2.05 -4.30 -8.09
N ALA A 37 0.88 -4.76 -8.53
CA ALA A 37 -0.03 -5.57 -7.72
C ALA A 37 0.57 -6.94 -7.37
N VAL A 38 1.27 -7.58 -8.29
CA VAL A 38 1.90 -8.89 -8.03
C VAL A 38 3.04 -8.81 -7.01
N GLY A 39 3.71 -7.66 -6.87
CA GLY A 39 4.67 -7.42 -5.79
C GLY A 39 4.02 -7.14 -4.43
N ARG A 40 2.69 -7.00 -4.36
CA ARG A 40 1.94 -6.75 -3.11
C ARG A 40 1.15 -7.97 -2.63
N LEU A 41 0.54 -8.71 -3.54
CA LEU A 41 -0.35 -9.84 -3.22
C LEU A 41 0.10 -11.17 -3.81
N GLY A 42 1.14 -11.20 -4.65
CA GLY A 42 1.60 -12.39 -5.35
C GLY A 42 3.11 -12.45 -5.51
N ASP A 43 3.54 -13.06 -6.60
CA ASP A 43 4.94 -13.21 -6.96
C ASP A 43 5.40 -12.05 -7.87
N PRO A 44 6.29 -11.16 -7.39
CA PRO A 44 6.81 -10.05 -8.20
C PRO A 44 7.55 -10.51 -9.46
N GLY A 45 8.07 -11.75 -9.49
CA GLY A 45 8.71 -12.35 -10.66
C GLY A 45 7.79 -12.38 -11.88
N ARG A 46 6.47 -12.54 -11.68
CA ARG A 46 5.48 -12.53 -12.77
C ARG A 46 5.47 -11.24 -13.59
N GLY A 47 5.67 -10.09 -12.93
CA GLY A 47 5.81 -8.81 -13.61
C GLY A 47 7.06 -8.75 -14.50
N VAL A 48 8.18 -9.28 -14.00
CA VAL A 48 9.44 -9.35 -14.76
C VAL A 48 9.30 -10.33 -15.93
N GLU A 49 8.77 -11.52 -15.71
CA GLU A 49 8.57 -12.54 -16.73
C GLU A 49 7.66 -12.05 -17.87
N LEU A 50 6.58 -11.31 -17.54
CA LEU A 50 5.72 -10.67 -18.53
C LEU A 50 6.52 -9.73 -19.46
N LEU A 51 7.42 -8.93 -18.89
CA LEU A 51 8.19 -7.95 -19.66
C LEU A 51 9.34 -8.58 -20.47
N LEU A 52 9.84 -9.75 -20.07
CA LEU A 52 10.97 -10.44 -20.73
C LEU A 52 10.54 -11.48 -21.76
N THR A 53 9.31 -12.01 -21.66
CA THR A 53 8.86 -13.07 -22.57
C THR A 53 8.67 -12.59 -24.02
N ASN A 54 9.07 -13.45 -24.96
CA ASN A 54 8.78 -13.29 -26.39
C ASN A 54 7.67 -14.26 -26.87
N ARG A 55 7.12 -15.08 -25.96
CA ARG A 55 6.08 -16.08 -26.27
C ARG A 55 4.72 -15.50 -25.99
N GLN A 56 3.87 -15.46 -27.01
CA GLN A 56 2.53 -14.88 -26.97
C GLN A 56 1.63 -15.54 -25.91
N GLU A 57 1.66 -16.87 -25.82
CA GLU A 57 0.84 -17.63 -24.88
C GLU A 57 1.20 -17.31 -23.42
N ILE A 58 2.51 -17.22 -23.12
CA ILE A 58 3.01 -16.87 -21.79
C ILE A 58 2.66 -15.43 -21.46
N ALA A 59 2.83 -14.50 -22.39
CA ALA A 59 2.47 -13.10 -22.20
C ALA A 59 0.98 -12.93 -21.90
N LEU A 60 0.11 -13.65 -22.60
CA LEU A 60 -1.33 -13.63 -22.36
C LEU A 60 -1.69 -14.17 -20.99
N GLN A 61 -1.06 -15.28 -20.57
CA GLN A 61 -1.27 -15.87 -19.26
C GLN A 61 -0.89 -14.87 -18.13
N TYR A 62 0.33 -14.33 -18.19
CA TYR A 62 0.80 -13.40 -17.16
C TYR A 62 0.05 -12.07 -17.17
N ALA A 63 -0.31 -11.53 -18.33
CA ALA A 63 -1.10 -10.31 -18.40
C ALA A 63 -2.49 -10.47 -17.75
N ARG A 64 -3.12 -11.63 -17.87
CA ARG A 64 -4.36 -11.97 -17.17
C ARG A 64 -4.14 -12.06 -15.65
N GLU A 65 -3.11 -12.79 -15.23
CA GLU A 65 -2.75 -12.93 -13.82
C GLU A 65 -2.51 -11.55 -13.17
N LEU A 66 -1.74 -10.68 -13.81
CA LEU A 66 -1.46 -9.33 -13.31
C LEU A 66 -2.72 -8.47 -13.21
N ARG A 67 -3.62 -8.57 -14.21
CA ARG A 67 -4.92 -7.88 -14.18
C ARG A 67 -5.76 -8.36 -12.99
N ASP A 68 -5.89 -9.67 -12.81
CA ASP A 68 -6.76 -10.27 -11.80
C ASP A 68 -6.22 -9.98 -10.40
N THR A 69 -4.92 -10.10 -10.17
CA THR A 69 -4.26 -9.70 -8.92
C THR A 69 -4.46 -8.18 -8.63
N ASN A 70 -4.46 -7.33 -9.67
CA ASN A 70 -4.73 -5.91 -9.46
C ASN A 70 -6.21 -5.63 -9.11
N LEU A 71 -7.16 -6.41 -9.63
CA LEU A 71 -8.57 -6.32 -9.23
C LEU A 71 -8.74 -6.74 -7.76
N GLU A 72 -8.14 -7.84 -7.35
CA GLU A 72 -8.12 -8.29 -5.96
C GLU A 72 -7.50 -7.25 -5.03
N ARG A 73 -6.31 -6.72 -5.39
CA ARG A 73 -5.66 -5.66 -4.63
C ARG A 73 -6.57 -4.44 -4.46
N ARG A 74 -7.32 -4.02 -5.51
CA ARG A 74 -8.26 -2.90 -5.43
C ARG A 74 -9.43 -3.18 -4.49
N ALA A 75 -9.96 -4.39 -4.50
CA ALA A 75 -11.03 -4.80 -3.60
C ALA A 75 -10.59 -4.76 -2.14
N LEU A 76 -9.44 -5.36 -1.82
CA LEU A 76 -8.83 -5.32 -0.48
C LEU A 76 -8.53 -3.89 -0.02
N ASP A 77 -7.93 -3.08 -0.88
CA ASP A 77 -7.62 -1.67 -0.62
C ASP A 77 -8.90 -0.85 -0.31
N SER A 78 -10.00 -1.14 -1.00
CA SER A 78 -11.29 -0.47 -0.75
C SER A 78 -11.90 -0.92 0.58
N SER A 79 -11.90 -2.21 0.88
CA SER A 79 -12.41 -2.77 2.15
C SER A 79 -11.66 -2.18 3.35
N VAL A 80 -10.33 -2.32 3.35
CA VAL A 80 -9.49 -1.81 4.45
C VAL A 80 -9.64 -0.30 4.62
N ALA A 81 -9.77 0.47 3.52
CA ALA A 81 -9.99 1.91 3.61
C ALA A 81 -11.34 2.26 4.26
N GLN A 82 -12.42 1.54 3.93
CA GLN A 82 -13.73 1.74 4.53
C GLN A 82 -13.72 1.40 6.03
N GLU A 83 -13.11 0.30 6.42
CA GLU A 83 -12.96 -0.12 7.81
C GLU A 83 -12.15 0.91 8.61
N ALA A 84 -10.99 1.33 8.09
CA ALA A 84 -10.14 2.34 8.73
C ALA A 84 -10.85 3.69 8.90
N ILE A 85 -11.58 4.15 7.88
CA ILE A 85 -12.36 5.39 7.94
C ILE A 85 -13.47 5.28 8.98
N SER A 86 -14.21 4.16 9.01
CA SER A 86 -15.28 3.92 9.99
C SER A 86 -14.72 3.91 11.41
N TRP A 87 -13.57 3.26 11.60
CA TRP A 87 -12.89 3.21 12.89
C TRP A 87 -12.52 4.62 13.38
N VAL A 88 -11.96 5.47 12.50
CA VAL A 88 -11.60 6.86 12.87
C VAL A 88 -12.83 7.66 13.31
N TYR A 89 -13.93 7.58 12.57
CA TYR A 89 -15.15 8.31 12.95
C TYR A 89 -15.77 7.86 14.28
N GLN A 90 -15.53 6.61 14.67
CA GLN A 90 -16.06 6.06 15.91
C GLN A 90 -15.16 6.26 17.11
N ASN A 91 -13.85 6.35 16.91
CA ASN A 91 -12.86 6.24 17.99
C ASN A 91 -11.90 7.43 18.11
N CYS A 92 -11.83 8.32 17.10
CA CYS A 92 -10.90 9.46 17.14
C CYS A 92 -11.62 10.77 17.40
N SER A 93 -11.00 11.61 18.22
CA SER A 93 -11.41 13.00 18.46
C SER A 93 -10.53 13.96 17.67
N PRO A 94 -11.13 14.88 16.88
CA PRO A 94 -10.37 15.90 16.16
C PRO A 94 -9.54 16.82 17.05
N GLU A 95 -9.92 17.00 18.30
CA GLU A 95 -9.27 17.91 19.24
C GLU A 95 -8.03 17.29 19.90
N SER A 96 -7.96 15.95 20.04
CA SER A 96 -6.91 15.25 20.79
C SER A 96 -6.02 14.34 19.95
N ASP A 97 -6.53 13.86 18.82
CA ASP A 97 -5.80 12.89 17.98
C ASP A 97 -5.10 13.59 16.83
N TYR A 98 -3.84 13.92 17.01
CA TYR A 98 -2.98 14.57 16.01
C TYR A 98 -2.42 13.59 14.96
N SER A 99 -2.52 12.28 15.24
CA SER A 99 -2.09 11.20 14.37
C SER A 99 -3.12 10.06 14.33
N LEU A 100 -3.11 9.28 13.26
CA LEU A 100 -3.97 8.11 13.11
C LEU A 100 -3.11 6.84 13.14
N VAL A 101 -3.21 6.06 14.22
CA VAL A 101 -2.49 4.79 14.35
C VAL A 101 -3.51 3.68 14.55
N LEU A 102 -3.70 2.87 13.51
CA LEU A 102 -4.71 1.81 13.46
C LEU A 102 -4.06 0.46 13.18
N GLY A 103 -4.69 -0.61 13.61
CA GLY A 103 -4.22 -1.97 13.32
C GLY A 103 -5.34 -2.98 13.40
N ASP A 104 -5.29 -3.96 12.50
CA ASP A 104 -6.22 -5.09 12.46
C ASP A 104 -5.52 -6.35 11.96
N GLU A 105 -5.97 -7.52 12.43
CA GLU A 105 -5.41 -8.82 12.04
C GLU A 105 -5.82 -9.24 10.62
N ASN A 106 -6.93 -8.72 10.10
CA ASN A 106 -7.43 -9.02 8.77
C ASN A 106 -6.83 -8.10 7.69
N TRP A 107 -6.07 -7.07 8.07
CA TRP A 107 -5.50 -6.15 7.09
C TRP A 107 -4.24 -6.71 6.45
N HIS A 108 -4.27 -6.83 5.14
CA HIS A 108 -3.14 -7.37 4.37
C HIS A 108 -1.99 -6.37 4.27
N LEU A 109 -0.76 -6.80 4.60
CA LEU A 109 0.45 -5.97 4.60
C LEU A 109 0.70 -5.25 3.26
N GLY A 110 0.37 -5.88 2.14
CA GLY A 110 0.55 -5.33 0.78
C GLY A 110 -0.30 -4.10 0.46
N VAL A 111 -1.39 -3.84 1.22
CA VAL A 111 -2.32 -2.72 0.95
C VAL A 111 -2.31 -1.63 2.01
N ILE A 112 -1.89 -1.91 3.26
CA ILE A 112 -1.95 -0.91 4.35
C ILE A 112 -1.21 0.39 4.03
N GLY A 113 -0.11 0.34 3.26
CA GLY A 113 0.61 1.55 2.85
C GLY A 113 -0.14 2.40 1.82
N ILE A 114 -1.00 1.79 0.99
CA ILE A 114 -1.88 2.51 0.06
C ILE A 114 -2.99 3.18 0.87
N VAL A 115 -3.58 2.44 1.81
CA VAL A 115 -4.63 2.97 2.68
C VAL A 115 -4.11 4.08 3.59
N ALA A 116 -2.90 3.96 4.14
CA ALA A 116 -2.27 5.04 4.91
C ALA A 116 -2.19 6.35 4.11
N SER A 117 -1.87 6.30 2.81
CA SER A 117 -1.89 7.49 1.94
C SER A 117 -3.30 8.08 1.83
N LYS A 118 -4.33 7.24 1.62
CA LYS A 118 -5.73 7.69 1.57
C LYS A 118 -6.20 8.32 2.88
N MET A 119 -5.74 7.79 4.02
CA MET A 119 -6.05 8.36 5.33
C MET A 119 -5.43 9.75 5.49
N VAL A 120 -4.16 9.93 5.08
CA VAL A 120 -3.51 11.25 5.06
C VAL A 120 -4.27 12.22 4.15
N GLU A 121 -4.63 11.82 2.94
CA GLU A 121 -5.38 12.66 2.00
C GLU A 121 -6.75 13.09 2.55
N ARG A 122 -7.44 12.19 3.27
CA ARG A 122 -8.78 12.44 3.81
C ARG A 122 -8.80 13.24 5.10
N PHE A 123 -7.88 12.92 6.02
CA PHE A 123 -7.89 13.47 7.38
C PHE A 123 -6.81 14.52 7.63
N HIS A 124 -5.87 14.70 6.70
CA HIS A 124 -4.74 15.63 6.79
C HIS A 124 -3.90 15.43 8.06
N ARG A 125 -3.70 14.16 8.44
CA ARG A 125 -2.93 13.74 9.62
C ARG A 125 -1.94 12.63 9.27
N PRO A 126 -0.79 12.57 9.94
CA PRO A 126 0.10 11.42 9.85
C PRO A 126 -0.69 10.15 10.16
N SER A 127 -0.57 9.14 9.30
CA SER A 127 -1.38 7.92 9.39
C SER A 127 -0.49 6.70 9.30
N ILE A 128 -0.59 5.81 10.29
CA ILE A 128 0.13 4.54 10.36
C ILE A 128 -0.90 3.42 10.46
N LEU A 129 -0.87 2.49 9.53
CA LEU A 129 -1.72 1.31 9.56
C LEU A 129 -0.86 0.07 9.81
N PHE A 130 -1.34 -0.82 10.65
CA PHE A 130 -0.69 -2.08 11.00
C PHE A 130 -1.49 -3.29 10.55
N SER A 131 -0.78 -4.25 9.97
CA SER A 131 -1.23 -5.64 9.83
C SER A 131 -0.75 -6.38 11.09
N VAL A 132 -1.68 -6.89 11.90
CA VAL A 132 -1.38 -7.59 13.15
C VAL A 132 -1.23 -9.07 12.85
N GLY A 133 -0.02 -9.59 13.03
CA GLY A 133 0.28 -10.99 12.74
C GLY A 133 0.01 -11.91 13.94
N SER A 134 -0.27 -13.19 13.65
CA SER A 134 -0.38 -14.26 14.67
C SER A 134 0.96 -14.61 15.33
N ASP A 135 2.09 -14.11 14.78
CA ASP A 135 3.43 -14.27 15.35
C ASP A 135 3.74 -13.29 16.52
N GLY A 136 2.74 -12.57 17.00
CA GLY A 136 2.85 -11.61 18.11
C GLY A 136 3.44 -10.26 17.70
N PHE A 137 3.54 -9.98 16.40
CA PHE A 137 4.04 -8.72 15.87
C PHE A 137 3.02 -8.03 14.97
N ALA A 138 2.99 -6.71 15.04
CA ALA A 138 2.29 -5.85 14.10
C ALA A 138 3.32 -5.18 13.17
N ARG A 139 3.07 -5.28 11.85
CA ARG A 139 3.91 -4.66 10.81
C ARG A 139 3.17 -3.47 10.23
N GLY A 140 3.76 -2.30 10.36
CA GLY A 140 3.14 -1.03 10.02
C GLY A 140 3.70 -0.39 8.76
N SER A 141 2.85 0.37 8.11
CA SER A 141 3.24 1.29 7.04
C SER A 141 2.64 2.67 7.33
N GLY A 142 3.53 3.66 7.46
CA GLY A 142 3.15 5.04 7.76
C GLY A 142 3.29 5.96 6.55
N ARG A 143 2.42 6.97 6.54
CA ARG A 143 2.48 8.12 5.63
C ARG A 143 2.31 9.39 6.44
N SER A 144 2.97 10.47 6.01
CA SER A 144 2.96 11.72 6.76
C SER A 144 2.50 12.91 5.93
N ILE A 145 2.22 14.00 6.64
CA ILE A 145 1.98 15.33 6.09
C ILE A 145 3.30 16.11 6.01
N PRO A 146 3.41 17.18 5.19
CA PRO A 146 4.64 17.97 5.07
C PRO A 146 5.16 18.55 6.39
N ALA A 147 4.26 18.76 7.36
CA ALA A 147 4.62 19.36 8.66
C ALA A 147 5.31 18.38 9.63
N LEU A 148 5.25 17.05 9.41
CA LEU A 148 5.84 16.05 10.29
C LEU A 148 6.86 15.19 9.53
N HIS A 149 8.11 15.16 9.99
CA HIS A 149 9.14 14.25 9.49
C HIS A 149 8.96 12.86 10.13
N LEU A 150 8.35 11.92 9.40
CA LEU A 150 7.90 10.64 9.94
C LEU A 150 9.03 9.82 10.57
N LEU A 151 10.19 9.71 9.90
CA LEU A 151 11.31 8.95 10.46
C LEU A 151 11.77 9.52 11.80
N SER A 152 11.92 10.85 11.90
CA SER A 152 12.32 11.49 13.16
C SER A 152 11.28 11.34 14.27
N ALA A 153 9.99 11.29 13.94
CA ALA A 153 8.93 10.96 14.89
C ALA A 153 9.05 9.51 15.39
N LEU A 154 9.35 8.56 14.49
CA LEU A 154 9.57 7.15 14.87
C LEU A 154 10.82 6.96 15.72
N GLU A 155 11.89 7.73 15.50
CA GLU A 155 13.10 7.73 16.33
C GLU A 155 12.79 8.03 17.81
N LYS A 156 11.83 8.93 18.08
CA LYS A 156 11.37 9.24 19.45
C LYS A 156 10.52 8.10 20.09
N CYS A 157 10.12 7.12 19.29
CA CYS A 157 9.40 5.92 19.72
C CYS A 157 10.27 4.65 19.65
N SER A 158 11.59 4.80 19.47
CA SER A 158 12.52 3.68 19.21
C SER A 158 12.56 2.64 20.32
N ASP A 159 12.27 3.02 21.56
CA ASP A 159 12.19 2.14 22.73
C ASP A 159 10.99 1.18 22.70
N ILE A 160 9.99 1.46 21.89
CA ILE A 160 8.76 0.66 21.73
C ILE A 160 8.81 -0.21 20.47
N LEU A 161 9.54 0.26 19.44
CA LEU A 161 9.60 -0.38 18.14
C LEU A 161 10.69 -1.45 18.07
N GLU A 162 10.39 -2.59 17.45
CA GLU A 162 11.38 -3.65 17.18
C GLU A 162 12.31 -3.27 16.00
N SER A 163 11.74 -2.62 14.99
CA SER A 163 12.47 -2.08 13.85
C SER A 163 11.65 -1.02 13.13
N PHE A 164 12.32 -0.06 12.54
CA PHE A 164 11.71 0.94 11.68
C PHE A 164 12.72 1.47 10.68
N GLY A 165 12.21 2.07 9.59
CA GLY A 165 13.03 2.71 8.58
C GLY A 165 12.17 3.41 7.54
N GLY A 166 12.76 4.37 6.84
CA GLY A 166 12.04 5.14 5.83
C GLY A 166 12.60 6.54 5.67
N HIS A 167 11.71 7.46 5.36
CA HIS A 167 12.01 8.86 5.04
C HIS A 167 10.99 9.80 5.68
N ALA A 168 11.06 11.10 5.39
CA ALA A 168 10.17 12.10 5.93
C ALA A 168 8.68 11.82 5.68
N ALA A 169 8.33 11.35 4.48
CA ALA A 169 6.93 11.18 4.06
C ALA A 169 6.38 9.76 4.22
N ALA A 170 7.24 8.75 4.29
CA ALA A 170 6.84 7.34 4.33
C ALA A 170 7.85 6.50 5.11
N ALA A 171 7.35 5.58 5.94
CA ALA A 171 8.18 4.67 6.71
C ALA A 171 7.47 3.33 6.93
N GLY A 172 8.28 2.28 7.10
CA GLY A 172 7.86 0.98 7.59
C GLY A 172 8.32 0.78 9.03
N MET A 173 7.55 0.03 9.83
CA MET A 173 7.91 -0.29 11.21
C MET A 173 7.35 -1.64 11.64
N LYS A 174 7.94 -2.18 12.71
CA LYS A 174 7.50 -3.40 13.36
C LYS A 174 7.42 -3.14 14.87
N VAL A 175 6.34 -3.56 15.50
CA VAL A 175 6.10 -3.45 16.94
C VAL A 175 5.53 -4.76 17.45
N ARG A 176 5.73 -5.09 18.72
CA ARG A 176 5.00 -6.19 19.37
C ARG A 176 3.51 -5.85 19.45
N SER A 177 2.64 -6.81 19.17
CA SER A 177 1.19 -6.58 19.15
C SER A 177 0.67 -6.08 20.52
N ASP A 178 1.26 -6.57 21.63
CA ASP A 178 0.93 -6.13 22.99
C ASP A 178 1.39 -4.68 23.32
N LYS A 179 2.27 -4.09 22.52
CA LYS A 179 2.75 -2.71 22.65
C LYS A 179 2.10 -1.72 21.68
N LEU A 180 1.19 -2.16 20.83
CA LEU A 180 0.60 -1.31 19.78
C LEU A 180 -0.13 -0.10 20.37
N ASP A 181 -0.88 -0.28 21.47
CA ASP A 181 -1.58 0.82 22.14
C ASP A 181 -0.62 1.78 22.86
N GLN A 182 0.49 1.28 23.37
CA GLN A 182 1.55 2.13 23.92
C GLN A 182 2.18 2.99 22.81
N PHE A 183 2.46 2.38 21.66
CA PHE A 183 2.98 3.09 20.50
C PHE A 183 2.00 4.16 20.00
N ARG A 184 0.70 3.85 19.90
CA ARG A 184 -0.34 4.80 19.49
C ARG A 184 -0.34 6.06 20.34
N ARG A 185 -0.33 5.90 21.67
CA ARG A 185 -0.29 7.04 22.60
C ARG A 185 0.99 7.85 22.44
N ARG A 186 2.16 7.20 22.48
CA ARG A 186 3.45 7.87 22.35
C ARG A 186 3.59 8.62 21.02
N PHE A 187 3.18 8.01 19.91
CA PHE A 187 3.29 8.64 18.59
C PHE A 187 2.36 9.87 18.46
N ASN A 188 1.25 9.88 19.16
CA ASN A 188 0.33 11.03 19.18
C ASN A 188 0.89 12.23 19.99
N GLU A 189 1.82 11.98 20.93
CA GLU A 189 2.46 13.00 21.75
C GLU A 189 3.72 13.62 21.09
N VAL A 190 4.24 13.01 20.01
CA VAL A 190 5.48 13.43 19.32
C VAL A 190 5.24 14.57 18.35
#